data_a012af90d11013665720af16af84e76e
#
_entry.id   a012af90d11013665720af16af84e76e
#
_cell.length_a   1.000
_cell.length_b   1.000
_cell.length_c   1.000
_cell.angle_alpha   90.00
_cell.angle_beta   90.00
_cell.angle_gamma   90.00
#
_symmetry.space_group_name_H-M   'P 1'
#
loop_
_entity.id
_entity.type
_entity.pdbx_description
1 polymer ?
#
loop_
_entity_poly.entity_id
_entity_poly.type
_entity_poly.pdbx_seq_one_letter_code
_entity_poly.pdbx_strand_id
1 'polypeptide(L)'
;MTIAERIERLPLGRFHRRFIALVSLGNFFDLYDIFIVAYIGAALQQSGFLTLRQFTLFVAAGFLGMFVGTVVFGMGSDRMGRRSAFILLLLIYSVFTFADAFAPTAAWLIALRFFAGMGIGAEIVVIDTYVTEVVPGRARGRYVAITQVAGFCAVPVAAVLSRLLVPTHFLMSGWRWVMVIGASGALLTWWFRRRLPESPRWLESRGRLAEADAIMSGLETESFSKEGKRIYTDGTESAEDTEKKESGSFWELWRRPYLSRTVMLVIFQALQTIGFYGFANWAPTFLLKRGVSLLHSLEYTMLIAVVSPIGPLLAAWTSDRMERKWTIVVLALLVAGLGLGFGNSIAPAAVVGFGALLTLANYWFSAAFHAYQAEMFPTRLRATGVGFTYSWSRLSAAFTSILIGAVLVHGVPTVFAMLAVAMILVATVVGVMGPRTNGLVLEEISR
;
A
#
# COMPACT_ATOMS: atom_id res chain seq x y z
N MET A 1 -4.98 28.54 -21.32
CA MET A 1 -4.67 27.12 -21.14
C MET A 1 -4.60 26.83 -19.65
N THR A 2 -5.41 25.90 -19.13
CA THR A 2 -5.41 25.55 -17.69
C THR A 2 -4.17 24.74 -17.32
N ILE A 3 -3.78 24.73 -16.05
CA ILE A 3 -2.68 23.89 -15.55
C ILE A 3 -2.92 22.41 -15.89
N ALA A 4 -4.17 21.97 -15.83
CA ALA A 4 -4.55 20.59 -16.17
C ALA A 4 -4.24 20.26 -17.63
N GLU A 5 -4.59 21.12 -18.58
CA GLU A 5 -4.30 20.94 -20.01
C GLU A 5 -2.80 20.93 -20.29
N ARG A 6 -2.04 21.81 -19.64
CA ARG A 6 -0.58 21.87 -19.78
C ARG A 6 0.08 20.57 -19.29
N ILE A 7 -0.37 20.02 -18.16
CA ILE A 7 0.13 18.71 -17.66
C ILE A 7 -0.16 17.59 -18.65
N GLU A 8 -1.38 17.53 -19.23
CA GLU A 8 -1.73 16.47 -20.18
C GLU A 8 -0.89 16.50 -21.47
N ARG A 9 -0.38 17.68 -21.85
CA ARG A 9 0.50 17.87 -23.02
C ARG A 9 1.97 17.61 -22.73
N LEU A 10 2.40 17.52 -21.45
CA LEU A 10 3.80 17.30 -21.11
C LEU A 10 4.32 15.97 -21.69
N PRO A 11 5.45 15.97 -22.40
CA PRO A 11 6.12 14.73 -22.75
C PRO A 11 6.71 14.07 -21.49
N LEU A 12 6.73 12.75 -21.47
CA LEU A 12 7.31 11.97 -20.37
C LEU A 12 8.85 12.08 -20.44
N GLY A 13 9.41 13.02 -19.69
CA GLY A 13 10.83 13.35 -19.70
C GLY A 13 11.59 12.88 -18.44
N ARG A 14 12.77 13.50 -18.24
CA ARG A 14 13.65 13.25 -17.09
C ARG A 14 12.98 13.59 -15.76
N PHE A 15 12.21 14.66 -15.73
CA PHE A 15 11.45 15.05 -14.55
C PHE A 15 10.56 13.90 -14.06
N HIS A 16 9.72 13.35 -14.94
CA HIS A 16 8.80 12.28 -14.56
C HIS A 16 9.54 11.02 -14.07
N ARG A 17 10.66 10.64 -14.70
CA ARG A 17 11.49 9.51 -14.25
C ARG A 17 12.10 9.76 -12.86
N ARG A 18 12.61 10.97 -12.60
CA ARG A 18 13.15 11.35 -11.30
C ARG A 18 12.05 11.41 -10.24
N PHE A 19 10.90 12.01 -10.58
CA PHE A 19 9.75 12.10 -9.70
C PHE A 19 9.28 10.71 -9.26
N ILE A 20 9.03 9.81 -10.22
CA ILE A 20 8.56 8.47 -9.93
C ILE A 20 9.60 7.65 -9.15
N ALA A 21 10.89 7.81 -9.43
CA ALA A 21 11.94 7.13 -8.68
C ALA A 21 11.94 7.53 -7.20
N LEU A 22 11.77 8.84 -6.90
CA LEU A 22 11.73 9.35 -5.52
C LEU A 22 10.43 8.94 -4.79
N VAL A 23 9.32 8.91 -5.51
CA VAL A 23 8.04 8.42 -4.98
C VAL A 23 8.11 6.92 -4.70
N SER A 24 8.65 6.15 -5.65
CA SER A 24 8.86 4.71 -5.53
C SER A 24 9.79 4.35 -4.37
N LEU A 25 10.85 5.13 -4.17
CA LEU A 25 11.78 4.93 -3.06
C LEU A 25 11.09 5.11 -1.70
N GLY A 26 10.17 6.07 -1.57
CA GLY A 26 9.39 6.20 -0.35
C GLY A 26 8.44 5.04 -0.14
N ASN A 27 7.65 4.69 -1.16
CA ASN A 27 6.76 3.54 -1.08
C ASN A 27 7.53 2.24 -0.74
N PHE A 28 8.78 2.12 -1.21
CA PHE A 28 9.67 1.02 -0.82
C PHE A 28 9.92 1.01 0.69
N PHE A 29 10.29 2.14 1.30
CA PHE A 29 10.57 2.19 2.74
C PHE A 29 9.31 2.08 3.58
N ASP A 30 8.16 2.57 3.11
CA ASP A 30 6.86 2.36 3.76
C ASP A 30 6.52 0.86 3.86
N LEU A 31 6.62 0.15 2.73
CA LEU A 31 6.37 -1.28 2.72
C LEU A 31 7.45 -2.07 3.46
N TYR A 32 8.71 -1.62 3.40
CA TYR A 32 9.78 -2.20 4.22
C TYR A 32 9.38 -2.19 5.70
N ASP A 33 8.97 -1.03 6.22
CA ASP A 33 8.61 -0.89 7.63
C ASP A 33 7.36 -1.69 8.01
N ILE A 34 6.35 -1.75 7.14
CA ILE A 34 5.17 -2.58 7.37
C ILE A 34 5.54 -4.06 7.51
N PHE A 35 6.46 -4.55 6.68
CA PHE A 35 6.76 -5.98 6.62
C PHE A 35 7.90 -6.43 7.55
N ILE A 36 8.83 -5.55 7.96
CA ILE A 36 9.84 -5.93 8.96
C ILE A 36 9.22 -6.36 10.28
N VAL A 37 8.03 -5.87 10.62
CA VAL A 37 7.27 -6.24 11.83
C VAL A 37 7.12 -7.75 11.98
N ALA A 38 6.89 -8.46 10.86
CA ALA A 38 6.77 -9.91 10.86
C ALA A 38 8.06 -10.59 11.33
N TYR A 39 9.19 -10.15 10.80
CA TYR A 39 10.51 -10.77 11.03
C TYR A 39 11.07 -10.40 12.40
N ILE A 40 11.03 -9.12 12.78
CA ILE A 40 11.48 -8.69 14.10
C ILE A 40 10.56 -9.19 15.21
N GLY A 41 9.27 -9.31 14.96
CA GLY A 41 8.29 -9.81 15.92
C GLY A 41 8.57 -11.23 16.37
N ALA A 42 9.01 -12.11 15.46
CA ALA A 42 9.46 -13.45 15.77
C ALA A 42 10.67 -13.43 16.73
N ALA A 43 11.67 -12.56 16.46
CA ALA A 43 12.84 -12.39 17.29
C ALA A 43 12.52 -11.80 18.67
N LEU A 44 11.66 -10.80 18.72
CA LEU A 44 11.22 -10.16 19.97
C LEU A 44 10.47 -11.12 20.90
N GLN A 45 9.67 -12.05 20.32
CA GLN A 45 9.00 -13.10 21.07
C GLN A 45 9.99 -14.16 21.58
N GLN A 46 10.93 -14.59 20.76
CA GLN A 46 11.92 -15.59 21.16
C GLN A 46 12.87 -15.05 22.22
N SER A 47 13.28 -13.78 22.16
CA SER A 47 14.13 -13.15 23.17
C SER A 47 13.41 -12.86 24.49
N GLY A 48 12.09 -13.04 24.56
CA GLY A 48 11.28 -12.70 25.73
C GLY A 48 11.03 -11.19 25.89
N PHE A 49 11.44 -10.35 24.94
CA PHE A 49 11.18 -8.90 24.97
C PHE A 49 9.69 -8.59 24.78
N LEU A 50 8.99 -9.35 23.94
CA LEU A 50 7.54 -9.27 23.78
C LEU A 50 6.87 -10.62 24.08
N THR A 51 5.83 -10.59 24.89
CA THR A 51 4.86 -11.69 24.94
C THR A 51 4.04 -11.73 23.66
N LEU A 52 3.36 -12.84 23.37
CA LEU A 52 2.45 -12.94 22.22
C LEU A 52 1.38 -11.84 22.24
N ARG A 53 0.81 -11.53 23.42
CA ARG A 53 -0.17 -10.45 23.57
C ARG A 53 0.43 -9.07 23.25
N GLN A 54 1.64 -8.79 23.71
CA GLN A 54 2.32 -7.52 23.40
C GLN A 54 2.71 -7.42 21.93
N PHE A 55 3.11 -8.52 21.29
CA PHE A 55 3.34 -8.54 19.85
C PHE A 55 2.07 -8.25 19.06
N THR A 56 0.95 -8.86 19.46
CA THR A 56 -0.38 -8.57 18.88
C THR A 56 -0.71 -7.08 18.96
N LEU A 57 -0.50 -6.46 20.13
CA LEU A 57 -0.71 -5.02 20.31
C LEU A 57 0.27 -4.16 19.53
N PHE A 58 1.52 -4.59 19.38
CA PHE A 58 2.54 -3.89 18.57
C PHE A 58 2.13 -3.83 17.09
N VAL A 59 1.67 -4.96 16.52
CA VAL A 59 1.16 -4.98 15.14
C VAL A 59 -0.12 -4.15 15.02
N ALA A 60 -1.06 -4.31 15.95
CA ALA A 60 -2.32 -3.57 15.95
C ALA A 60 -2.11 -2.06 16.10
N ALA A 61 -1.18 -1.62 16.93
CA ALA A 61 -0.84 -0.20 17.11
C ALA A 61 -0.34 0.45 15.82
N GLY A 62 0.50 -0.25 15.05
CA GLY A 62 0.94 0.24 13.74
C GLY A 62 -0.22 0.49 12.77
N PHE A 63 -1.13 -0.48 12.62
CA PHE A 63 -2.29 -0.33 11.75
C PHE A 63 -3.31 0.68 12.27
N LEU A 64 -3.53 0.76 13.57
CA LEU A 64 -4.37 1.80 14.17
C LEU A 64 -3.78 3.19 13.94
N GLY A 65 -2.46 3.32 14.08
CA GLY A 65 -1.74 4.54 13.71
C GLY A 65 -1.95 4.90 12.24
N MET A 66 -1.83 3.93 11.32
CA MET A 66 -2.10 4.14 9.89
C MET A 66 -3.53 4.64 9.65
N PHE A 67 -4.52 4.06 10.31
CA PHE A 67 -5.91 4.51 10.21
C PHE A 67 -6.06 5.97 10.65
N VAL A 68 -5.58 6.31 11.85
CA VAL A 68 -5.65 7.67 12.40
C VAL A 68 -4.88 8.65 11.51
N GLY A 69 -3.67 8.27 11.06
CA GLY A 69 -2.84 9.07 10.17
C GLY A 69 -3.53 9.38 8.84
N THR A 70 -4.16 8.39 8.22
CA THR A 70 -4.91 8.56 6.97
C THR A 70 -6.04 9.59 7.14
N VAL A 71 -6.79 9.54 8.25
CA VAL A 71 -7.88 10.47 8.52
C VAL A 71 -7.36 11.88 8.81
N VAL A 72 -6.40 12.00 9.75
CA VAL A 72 -5.90 13.30 10.23
C VAL A 72 -5.10 14.04 9.16
N PHE A 73 -4.14 13.36 8.56
CA PHE A 73 -3.23 13.98 7.59
C PHE A 73 -3.73 13.89 6.15
N GLY A 74 -4.67 12.98 5.83
CA GLY A 74 -5.37 13.02 4.55
C GLY A 74 -6.08 14.36 4.36
N MET A 75 -6.87 14.79 5.36
CA MET A 75 -7.48 16.12 5.38
C MET A 75 -6.45 17.25 5.51
N GLY A 76 -5.35 17.02 6.24
CA GLY A 76 -4.26 17.99 6.42
C GLY A 76 -3.50 18.27 5.12
N SER A 77 -3.30 17.27 4.27
CA SER A 77 -2.57 17.41 3.00
C SER A 77 -3.25 18.37 2.02
N ASP A 78 -4.58 18.45 2.07
CA ASP A 78 -5.33 19.41 1.28
C ASP A 78 -5.03 20.85 1.69
N ARG A 79 -4.76 21.08 2.98
CA ARG A 79 -4.46 22.44 3.50
C ARG A 79 -3.00 22.83 3.36
N MET A 80 -2.08 21.91 3.65
CA MET A 80 -0.63 22.20 3.70
C MET A 80 0.07 22.10 2.35
N GLY A 81 -0.53 21.44 1.36
CA GLY A 81 0.10 21.12 0.08
C GLY A 81 0.65 19.69 0.05
N ARG A 82 0.78 19.15 -1.16
CA ARG A 82 1.18 17.74 -1.36
C ARG A 82 2.63 17.51 -0.95
N ARG A 83 3.53 18.41 -1.39
CA ARG A 83 4.95 18.36 -1.04
C ARG A 83 5.18 18.48 0.46
N SER A 84 4.55 19.47 1.10
CA SER A 84 4.75 19.73 2.54
C SER A 84 4.23 18.58 3.39
N ALA A 85 3.03 18.06 3.09
CA ALA A 85 2.47 16.89 3.73
C ALA A 85 3.39 15.67 3.56
N PHE A 86 3.85 15.41 2.35
CA PHE A 86 4.70 14.29 2.00
C PHE A 86 6.05 14.30 2.75
N ILE A 87 6.67 15.48 2.88
CA ILE A 87 7.92 15.65 3.62
C ILE A 87 7.69 15.44 5.13
N LEU A 88 6.61 16.01 5.68
CA LEU A 88 6.28 15.91 7.10
C LEU A 88 5.97 14.47 7.51
N LEU A 89 5.17 13.75 6.72
CA LEU A 89 4.77 12.38 7.02
C LEU A 89 5.95 11.43 7.03
N LEU A 90 6.84 11.56 6.04
CA LEU A 90 8.06 10.76 5.98
C LEU A 90 9.00 11.06 7.16
N LEU A 91 9.07 12.32 7.60
CA LEU A 91 9.85 12.69 8.79
C LEU A 91 9.26 12.06 10.07
N ILE A 92 7.95 12.17 10.26
CA ILE A 92 7.25 11.55 11.40
C ILE A 92 7.55 10.06 11.44
N TYR A 93 7.27 9.37 10.34
CA TYR A 93 7.54 7.95 10.22
C TYR A 93 8.99 7.59 10.53
N SER A 94 9.96 8.26 9.87
CA SER A 94 11.38 7.97 10.03
C SER A 94 11.87 8.16 11.46
N VAL A 95 11.46 9.25 12.12
CA VAL A 95 11.86 9.57 13.49
C VAL A 95 11.29 8.55 14.47
N PHE A 96 10.03 8.20 14.35
CA PHE A 96 9.41 7.23 15.27
C PHE A 96 9.90 5.80 15.02
N THR A 97 10.13 5.37 13.77
CA THR A 97 10.76 4.08 13.48
C THR A 97 12.21 4.02 13.95
N PHE A 98 12.95 5.13 13.85
CA PHE A 98 14.29 5.20 14.45
C PHE A 98 14.23 5.08 15.97
N ALA A 99 13.31 5.77 16.62
CA ALA A 99 13.10 5.68 18.07
C ALA A 99 12.69 4.27 18.52
N ASP A 100 11.88 3.55 17.71
CA ASP A 100 11.50 2.15 17.94
C ASP A 100 12.73 1.25 18.13
N ALA A 101 13.81 1.49 17.37
CA ALA A 101 15.05 0.72 17.49
C ALA A 101 15.70 0.84 18.89
N PHE A 102 15.42 1.89 19.62
CA PHE A 102 15.97 2.17 20.94
C PHE A 102 14.95 2.03 22.07
N ALA A 103 13.75 1.52 21.78
CA ALA A 103 12.72 1.33 22.78
C ALA A 103 13.24 0.47 23.96
N PRO A 104 13.12 0.97 25.21
CA PRO A 104 13.63 0.25 26.39
C PRO A 104 12.67 -0.84 26.85
N THR A 105 11.35 -0.71 26.54
CA THR A 105 10.33 -1.63 26.99
C THR A 105 9.29 -1.89 25.89
N ALA A 106 8.53 -2.96 26.04
CA ALA A 106 7.39 -3.28 25.16
C ALA A 106 6.38 -2.15 25.04
N ALA A 107 6.08 -1.44 26.13
CA ALA A 107 5.13 -0.33 26.13
C ALA A 107 5.61 0.84 25.24
N TRP A 108 6.87 1.20 25.34
CA TRP A 108 7.48 2.21 24.47
C TRP A 108 7.46 1.78 23.01
N LEU A 109 7.84 0.54 22.72
CA LEU A 109 7.82 0.00 21.36
C LEU A 109 6.42 0.07 20.74
N ILE A 110 5.37 -0.31 21.49
CA ILE A 110 3.97 -0.26 21.02
C ILE A 110 3.53 1.20 20.80
N ALA A 111 3.85 2.12 21.70
CA ALA A 111 3.49 3.53 21.58
C ALA A 111 4.17 4.20 20.38
N LEU A 112 5.48 4.02 20.22
CA LEU A 112 6.24 4.58 19.11
C LEU A 112 5.76 4.02 17.77
N ARG A 113 5.41 2.72 17.73
CA ARG A 113 4.85 2.06 16.54
C ARG A 113 3.53 2.69 16.06
N PHE A 114 2.68 3.12 17.00
CA PHE A 114 1.46 3.85 16.66
C PHE A 114 1.79 5.15 15.92
N PHE A 115 2.72 5.96 16.42
CA PHE A 115 3.10 7.22 15.79
C PHE A 115 3.84 7.01 14.45
N ALA A 116 4.70 6.00 14.33
CA ALA A 116 5.30 5.60 13.06
C ALA A 116 4.22 5.24 12.03
N GLY A 117 3.23 4.44 12.45
CA GLY A 117 2.07 4.08 11.64
C GLY A 117 1.29 5.29 11.12
N MET A 118 1.11 6.35 11.93
CA MET A 118 0.43 7.57 11.49
C MET A 118 1.09 8.21 10.26
N GLY A 119 2.42 8.24 10.23
CA GLY A 119 3.18 8.74 9.07
C GLY A 119 2.93 7.89 7.82
N ILE A 120 3.11 6.57 7.93
CA ILE A 120 2.98 5.62 6.82
C ILE A 120 1.57 5.62 6.22
N GLY A 121 0.53 5.58 7.06
CA GLY A 121 -0.84 5.47 6.58
C GLY A 121 -1.29 6.68 5.76
N ALA A 122 -0.88 7.86 6.16
CA ALA A 122 -1.17 9.10 5.45
C ALA A 122 -0.31 9.25 4.18
N GLU A 123 0.92 8.77 4.19
CA GLU A 123 1.84 8.88 3.05
C GLU A 123 1.31 8.17 1.81
N ILE A 124 0.75 6.98 1.95
CA ILE A 124 0.18 6.22 0.83
C ILE A 124 -0.88 7.03 0.07
N VAL A 125 -1.77 7.72 0.80
CA VAL A 125 -2.82 8.56 0.19
C VAL A 125 -2.22 9.78 -0.52
N VAL A 126 -1.22 10.40 0.10
CA VAL A 126 -0.54 11.57 -0.48
C VAL A 126 0.25 11.19 -1.73
N ILE A 127 0.90 10.02 -1.76
CA ILE A 127 1.58 9.48 -2.93
C ILE A 127 0.63 9.38 -4.13
N ASP A 128 -0.48 8.68 -3.95
CA ASP A 128 -1.44 8.45 -5.03
C ASP A 128 -1.99 9.78 -5.59
N THR A 129 -2.34 10.70 -4.69
CA THR A 129 -2.82 12.03 -5.07
C THR A 129 -1.75 12.81 -5.83
N TYR A 130 -0.51 12.84 -5.33
CA TYR A 130 0.57 13.60 -5.93
C TYR A 130 0.95 13.06 -7.32
N VAL A 131 1.00 11.73 -7.49
CA VAL A 131 1.23 11.10 -8.80
C VAL A 131 0.13 11.49 -9.79
N THR A 132 -1.13 11.46 -9.38
CA THR A 132 -2.25 11.80 -10.26
C THR A 132 -2.33 13.27 -10.63
N GLU A 133 -1.79 14.17 -9.80
CA GLU A 133 -1.76 15.61 -10.02
C GLU A 133 -0.60 16.06 -10.91
N VAL A 134 0.50 15.31 -11.00
CA VAL A 134 1.74 15.71 -11.70
C VAL A 134 1.97 14.93 -12.99
N VAL A 135 1.42 13.69 -13.08
CA VAL A 135 1.63 12.82 -14.24
C VAL A 135 0.48 12.93 -15.22
N PRO A 136 0.75 13.05 -16.56
CA PRO A 136 -0.29 13.02 -17.59
C PRO A 136 -1.17 11.76 -17.49
N GLY A 137 -2.47 11.91 -17.77
CA GLY A 137 -3.47 10.83 -17.62
C GLY A 137 -3.11 9.54 -18.34
N ARG A 138 -2.55 9.66 -19.56
CA ARG A 138 -2.09 8.52 -20.39
C ARG A 138 -1.00 7.66 -19.73
N ALA A 139 -0.28 8.18 -18.73
CA ALA A 139 0.82 7.46 -18.07
C ALA A 139 0.54 7.16 -16.60
N ARG A 140 -0.54 7.68 -15.99
CA ARG A 140 -0.83 7.51 -14.54
C ARG A 140 -0.85 6.07 -14.11
N GLY A 141 -1.62 5.24 -14.80
CA GLY A 141 -1.73 3.82 -14.46
C GLY A 141 -0.38 3.10 -14.47
N ARG A 142 0.45 3.36 -15.50
CA ARG A 142 1.81 2.79 -15.60
C ARG A 142 2.69 3.25 -14.44
N TYR A 143 2.65 4.54 -14.07
CA TYR A 143 3.49 5.08 -13.00
C TYR A 143 3.05 4.59 -11.63
N VAL A 144 1.75 4.50 -11.36
CA VAL A 144 1.23 3.88 -10.14
C VAL A 144 1.66 2.41 -10.06
N ALA A 145 1.58 1.65 -11.16
CA ALA A 145 2.05 0.26 -11.17
C ALA A 145 3.55 0.15 -10.87
N ILE A 146 4.38 1.04 -11.42
CA ILE A 146 5.83 1.08 -11.13
C ILE A 146 6.08 1.34 -9.63
N THR A 147 5.37 2.29 -9.01
CA THR A 147 5.52 2.55 -7.57
C THR A 147 5.12 1.35 -6.73
N GLN A 148 4.06 0.63 -7.11
CA GLN A 148 3.63 -0.58 -6.40
C GLN A 148 4.65 -1.73 -6.52
N VAL A 149 5.16 -2.00 -7.73
CA VAL A 149 6.21 -3.02 -7.93
C VAL A 149 7.45 -2.68 -7.11
N ALA A 150 7.92 -1.43 -7.16
CA ALA A 150 9.07 -0.97 -6.40
C ALA A 150 8.83 -1.11 -4.88
N GLY A 151 7.63 -0.77 -4.42
CA GLY A 151 7.24 -0.94 -3.03
C GLY A 151 7.32 -2.41 -2.59
N PHE A 152 6.74 -3.33 -3.36
CA PHE A 152 6.77 -4.75 -3.01
C PHE A 152 8.15 -5.42 -3.14
N CYS A 153 9.11 -4.81 -3.83
CA CYS A 153 10.52 -5.22 -3.76
C CYS A 153 11.10 -5.03 -2.33
N ALA A 154 10.49 -4.23 -1.48
CA ALA A 154 10.90 -4.09 -0.09
C ALA A 154 10.72 -5.39 0.72
N VAL A 155 9.73 -6.23 0.37
CA VAL A 155 9.41 -7.45 1.12
C VAL A 155 10.57 -8.45 1.13
N PRO A 156 11.13 -8.88 -0.01
CA PRO A 156 12.29 -9.75 -0.01
C PRO A 156 13.53 -9.07 0.57
N VAL A 157 13.72 -7.77 0.40
CA VAL A 157 14.84 -7.03 1.01
C VAL A 157 14.73 -7.04 2.53
N ALA A 158 13.54 -6.76 3.09
CA ALA A 158 13.28 -6.84 4.52
C ALA A 158 13.54 -8.25 5.08
N ALA A 159 13.11 -9.29 4.33
CA ALA A 159 13.33 -10.68 4.70
C ALA A 159 14.82 -11.05 4.72
N VAL A 160 15.58 -10.70 3.67
CA VAL A 160 17.02 -10.94 3.58
C VAL A 160 17.77 -10.22 4.68
N LEU A 161 17.52 -8.92 4.87
CA LEU A 161 18.18 -8.14 5.94
C LEU A 161 17.85 -8.71 7.31
N SER A 162 16.61 -9.09 7.55
CA SER A 162 16.21 -9.71 8.82
C SER A 162 16.90 -11.06 9.03
N ARG A 163 16.98 -11.91 8.01
CA ARG A 163 17.69 -13.19 8.07
C ARG A 163 19.19 -13.03 8.41
N LEU A 164 19.82 -11.98 7.87
CA LEU A 164 21.23 -11.71 8.09
C LEU A 164 21.51 -11.06 9.43
N LEU A 165 20.70 -10.08 9.85
CA LEU A 165 20.98 -9.21 11.00
C LEU A 165 20.34 -9.70 12.29
N VAL A 166 19.10 -10.21 12.26
CA VAL A 166 18.38 -10.60 13.50
C VAL A 166 19.17 -11.59 14.37
N PRO A 167 19.88 -12.58 13.83
CA PRO A 167 20.68 -13.50 14.66
C PRO A 167 21.96 -12.88 15.23
N THR A 168 22.32 -11.65 14.84
CA THR A 168 23.57 -11.01 15.27
C THR A 168 23.39 -10.17 16.54
N HIS A 169 24.47 -9.98 17.28
CA HIS A 169 24.53 -9.16 18.50
C HIS A 169 25.71 -8.17 18.45
N PHE A 170 25.84 -7.43 17.36
CA PHE A 170 26.90 -6.42 17.23
C PHE A 170 26.39 -5.06 17.76
N LEU A 171 27.00 -4.54 18.83
CA LEU A 171 26.67 -3.32 19.59
C LEU A 171 25.24 -3.33 20.19
N MET A 172 24.29 -3.90 19.51
CA MET A 172 22.91 -4.06 19.97
C MET A 172 22.28 -5.31 19.33
N SER A 173 21.09 -5.70 19.80
CA SER A 173 20.34 -6.84 19.22
C SER A 173 20.07 -6.60 17.74
N GLY A 174 20.24 -7.63 16.91
CA GLY A 174 20.19 -7.51 15.45
C GLY A 174 18.86 -7.00 14.89
N TRP A 175 17.73 -7.23 15.56
CA TRP A 175 16.43 -6.68 15.17
C TRP A 175 16.42 -5.14 15.19
N ARG A 176 17.19 -4.50 16.08
CA ARG A 176 17.32 -3.04 16.14
C ARG A 176 18.03 -2.49 14.91
N TRP A 177 19.03 -3.21 14.39
CA TRP A 177 19.72 -2.83 13.15
C TRP A 177 18.78 -2.84 11.94
N VAL A 178 17.87 -3.83 11.87
CA VAL A 178 16.86 -3.90 10.79
C VAL A 178 15.96 -2.64 10.80
N MET A 179 15.57 -2.16 11.98
CA MET A 179 14.79 -0.93 12.13
C MET A 179 15.60 0.32 11.78
N VAL A 180 16.86 0.42 12.27
CA VAL A 180 17.75 1.56 11.97
C VAL A 180 18.00 1.70 10.49
N ILE A 181 18.21 0.59 9.77
CA ILE A 181 18.41 0.62 8.30
C ILE A 181 17.15 1.15 7.61
N GLY A 182 15.96 0.68 7.97
CA GLY A 182 14.70 1.17 7.42
C GLY A 182 14.49 2.66 7.66
N ALA A 183 14.66 3.10 8.91
CA ALA A 183 14.53 4.50 9.28
C ALA A 183 15.58 5.40 8.61
N SER A 184 16.83 4.94 8.49
CA SER A 184 17.89 5.68 7.81
C SER A 184 17.62 5.85 6.31
N GLY A 185 17.09 4.81 5.66
CA GLY A 185 16.68 4.87 4.27
C GLY A 185 15.52 5.83 4.04
N ALA A 186 14.56 5.85 4.95
CA ALA A 186 13.45 6.80 4.92
C ALA A 186 13.94 8.26 5.14
N LEU A 187 14.87 8.50 6.07
CA LEU A 187 15.49 9.82 6.26
C LEU A 187 16.27 10.29 5.02
N LEU A 188 16.98 9.37 4.36
CA LEU A 188 17.64 9.67 3.09
C LEU A 188 16.63 10.04 2.00
N THR A 189 15.53 9.31 1.92
CA THR A 189 14.42 9.61 1.00
C THR A 189 13.81 10.98 1.30
N TRP A 190 13.58 11.31 2.57
CA TRP A 190 13.14 12.62 3.01
C TRP A 190 14.07 13.75 2.54
N TRP A 191 15.39 13.55 2.62
CA TRP A 191 16.36 14.52 2.14
C TRP A 191 16.24 14.77 0.63
N PHE A 192 16.14 13.72 -0.17
CA PHE A 192 15.98 13.83 -1.62
C PHE A 192 14.64 14.45 -2.03
N ARG A 193 13.58 14.17 -1.32
CA ARG A 193 12.22 14.66 -1.61
C ARG A 193 12.06 16.17 -1.41
N ARG A 194 12.92 16.83 -0.64
CA ARG A 194 12.93 18.30 -0.51
C ARG A 194 13.10 19.01 -1.84
N ARG A 195 13.62 18.32 -2.85
CA ARG A 195 13.83 18.85 -4.21
C ARG A 195 12.62 18.68 -5.13
N LEU A 196 11.56 18.01 -4.70
CA LEU A 196 10.34 17.88 -5.48
C LEU A 196 9.57 19.20 -5.46
N PRO A 197 8.98 19.63 -6.61
CA PRO A 197 8.13 20.81 -6.66
C PRO A 197 6.80 20.57 -5.94
N GLU A 198 6.06 21.62 -5.57
CA GLU A 198 4.67 21.47 -5.13
C GLU A 198 3.77 21.09 -6.31
N SER A 199 2.59 20.55 -6.05
CA SER A 199 1.63 20.23 -7.10
C SER A 199 1.09 21.50 -7.76
N PRO A 200 1.29 21.69 -9.09
CA PRO A 200 0.73 22.83 -9.80
C PRO A 200 -0.81 22.88 -9.73
N ARG A 201 -1.48 21.72 -9.77
CA ARG A 201 -2.95 21.65 -9.65
C ARG A 201 -3.44 22.06 -8.27
N TRP A 202 -2.70 21.72 -7.22
CA TRP A 202 -3.02 22.15 -5.86
C TRP A 202 -2.82 23.67 -5.71
N LEU A 203 -1.73 24.23 -6.23
CA LEU A 203 -1.49 25.67 -6.22
C LEU A 203 -2.60 26.43 -6.95
N GLU A 204 -3.01 25.96 -8.14
CA GLU A 204 -4.13 26.50 -8.90
C GLU A 204 -5.43 26.48 -8.09
N SER A 205 -5.73 25.36 -7.42
CA SER A 205 -6.94 25.22 -6.58
C SER A 205 -6.94 26.16 -5.36
N ARG A 206 -5.76 26.68 -4.96
CA ARG A 206 -5.57 27.64 -3.87
C ARG A 206 -5.47 29.10 -4.35
N GLY A 207 -5.66 29.35 -5.63
CA GLY A 207 -5.55 30.68 -6.21
C GLY A 207 -4.09 31.20 -6.34
N ARG A 208 -3.07 30.34 -6.08
CA ARG A 208 -1.64 30.68 -6.20
C ARG A 208 -1.16 30.50 -7.64
N LEU A 209 -1.82 31.20 -8.57
CA LEU A 209 -1.64 31.01 -10.01
C LEU A 209 -0.21 31.31 -10.49
N ALA A 210 0.42 32.37 -9.98
CA ALA A 210 1.77 32.73 -10.37
C ALA A 210 2.81 31.65 -10.03
N GLU A 211 2.67 31.00 -8.87
CA GLU A 211 3.55 29.91 -8.45
C GLU A 211 3.27 28.63 -9.26
N ALA A 212 2.00 28.33 -9.52
CA ALA A 212 1.61 27.22 -10.37
C ALA A 212 2.19 27.35 -11.77
N ASP A 213 2.13 28.56 -12.35
CA ASP A 213 2.68 28.87 -13.67
C ASP A 213 4.20 28.76 -13.68
N ALA A 214 4.89 29.30 -12.67
CA ALA A 214 6.34 29.21 -12.56
C ALA A 214 6.82 27.74 -12.50
N ILE A 215 6.15 26.88 -11.71
CA ILE A 215 6.48 25.46 -11.66
C ILE A 215 6.21 24.79 -13.00
N MET A 216 5.05 25.05 -13.63
CA MET A 216 4.72 24.48 -14.94
C MET A 216 5.72 24.87 -16.01
N SER A 217 6.09 26.13 -16.09
CA SER A 217 7.11 26.63 -17.05
C SER A 217 8.47 25.96 -16.84
N GLY A 218 8.85 25.70 -15.58
CA GLY A 218 10.05 24.92 -15.25
C GLY A 218 9.95 23.47 -15.74
N LEU A 219 8.81 22.81 -15.53
CA LEU A 219 8.56 21.43 -15.98
C LEU A 219 8.54 21.32 -17.50
N GLU A 220 7.93 22.28 -18.18
CA GLU A 220 7.92 22.38 -19.64
C GLU A 220 9.35 22.56 -20.18
N THR A 221 10.13 23.48 -19.64
CA THR A 221 11.51 23.70 -20.02
C THR A 221 12.36 22.43 -19.85
N GLU A 222 12.25 21.74 -18.72
CA GLU A 222 12.98 20.47 -18.48
C GLU A 222 12.52 19.36 -19.42
N SER A 223 11.23 19.31 -19.75
CA SER A 223 10.64 18.25 -20.57
C SER A 223 10.91 18.44 -22.06
N PHE A 224 10.87 19.70 -22.57
CA PHE A 224 11.07 20.02 -23.98
C PHE A 224 12.54 20.25 -24.34
N SER A 225 13.44 20.57 -23.41
CA SER A 225 14.85 20.86 -23.69
C SER A 225 15.65 19.73 -24.34
N LYS A 226 15.12 18.52 -24.45
CA LYS A 226 15.78 17.36 -25.05
C LYS A 226 15.09 16.72 -26.27
N GLU A 227 13.85 17.09 -26.55
CA GLU A 227 13.19 16.75 -27.81
C GLU A 227 13.30 17.97 -28.75
N GLY A 228 14.48 18.14 -29.35
CA GLY A 228 14.65 19.04 -30.46
C GLY A 228 13.61 18.73 -31.53
N LYS A 229 12.74 19.71 -31.84
CA LYS A 229 11.82 19.73 -32.96
C LYS A 229 10.83 18.55 -33.07
N ARG A 230 9.74 18.61 -32.35
CA ARG A 230 8.45 18.16 -32.90
C ARG A 230 7.56 19.37 -33.06
N ILE A 231 7.36 19.69 -34.31
CA ILE A 231 6.55 20.74 -34.88
C ILE A 231 5.13 20.62 -34.33
N TYR A 232 4.63 21.70 -33.74
CA TYR A 232 3.21 21.87 -33.48
C TYR A 232 2.49 21.93 -34.84
N THR A 233 1.77 20.87 -35.17
CA THR A 233 0.67 20.97 -36.12
C THR A 233 -0.56 21.37 -35.32
N ASP A 234 -1.07 22.56 -35.64
CA ASP A 234 -2.34 23.08 -35.23
C ASP A 234 -3.44 22.04 -35.50
N GLY A 235 -3.99 21.52 -34.44
CA GLY A 235 -5.26 20.83 -34.40
C GLY A 235 -6.15 21.63 -33.47
N THR A 236 -6.80 22.65 -33.99
CA THR A 236 -7.97 23.26 -33.37
C THR A 236 -9.07 22.23 -33.27
N GLU A 237 -9.13 21.49 -32.17
CA GLU A 237 -10.36 20.88 -31.74
C GLU A 237 -10.89 21.65 -30.54
N SER A 238 -12.10 22.12 -30.73
CA SER A 238 -12.93 22.97 -29.92
C SER A 238 -12.90 22.56 -28.45
N ALA A 239 -12.63 23.55 -27.60
CA ALA A 239 -12.96 23.51 -26.19
C ALA A 239 -14.48 23.42 -26.02
N GLU A 240 -15.00 22.24 -25.88
CA GLU A 240 -16.34 22.04 -25.37
C GLU A 240 -16.27 21.92 -23.84
N ASP A 241 -17.06 22.79 -23.25
CA ASP A 241 -17.60 22.81 -21.90
C ASP A 241 -16.65 22.55 -20.73
N THR A 242 -16.22 23.67 -20.16
CA THR A 242 -15.82 23.73 -18.74
C THR A 242 -17.06 23.53 -17.86
N GLU A 243 -17.61 22.32 -17.82
CA GLU A 243 -18.50 21.95 -16.75
C GLU A 243 -17.74 22.14 -15.43
N LYS A 244 -18.25 23.02 -14.58
CA LYS A 244 -17.88 23.11 -13.18
C LYS A 244 -17.93 21.69 -12.63
N LYS A 245 -16.77 21.10 -12.35
CA LYS A 245 -16.69 19.81 -11.65
C LYS A 245 -17.35 19.98 -10.29
N GLU A 246 -18.64 19.69 -10.22
CA GLU A 246 -19.32 19.54 -8.93
C GLU A 246 -18.59 18.45 -8.16
N SER A 247 -18.00 18.84 -7.03
CA SER A 247 -17.41 17.89 -6.08
C SER A 247 -18.54 17.03 -5.55
N GLY A 248 -18.49 15.73 -5.77
CA GLY A 248 -19.50 14.81 -5.26
C GLY A 248 -19.56 14.89 -3.72
N SER A 249 -20.77 14.89 -3.17
CA SER A 249 -20.98 14.88 -1.72
C SER A 249 -20.69 13.49 -1.15
N PHE A 250 -20.03 13.43 0.04
CA PHE A 250 -19.83 12.18 0.78
C PHE A 250 -21.12 11.39 0.97
N TRP A 251 -22.25 12.07 1.18
CA TRP A 251 -23.56 11.44 1.37
C TRP A 251 -24.11 10.74 0.13
N GLU A 252 -23.58 11.02 -1.07
CA GLU A 252 -23.95 10.31 -2.29
C GLU A 252 -23.50 8.84 -2.26
N LEU A 253 -22.42 8.51 -1.53
CA LEU A 253 -21.97 7.13 -1.35
C LEU A 253 -23.04 6.23 -0.70
N TRP A 254 -23.94 6.82 0.07
CA TRP A 254 -25.01 6.15 0.80
C TRP A 254 -26.35 6.18 0.07
N ARG A 255 -26.38 6.67 -1.17
CA ARG A 255 -27.56 6.69 -2.03
C ARG A 255 -27.41 5.71 -3.19
N ARG A 256 -28.54 5.26 -3.77
CA ARG A 256 -28.49 4.48 -5.03
C ARG A 256 -28.02 5.39 -6.17
N PRO A 257 -27.16 4.87 -7.07
CA PRO A 257 -26.72 3.47 -7.26
C PRO A 257 -25.48 3.06 -6.42
N TYR A 258 -24.80 3.97 -5.71
CA TYR A 258 -23.49 3.73 -5.09
C TYR A 258 -23.55 2.95 -3.77
N LEU A 259 -24.69 2.93 -3.06
CA LEU A 259 -24.84 2.25 -1.77
C LEU A 259 -24.36 0.78 -1.82
N SER A 260 -24.82 0.01 -2.78
CA SER A 260 -24.44 -1.41 -2.89
C SER A 260 -22.93 -1.60 -3.08
N ARG A 261 -22.29 -0.74 -3.88
CA ARG A 261 -20.85 -0.76 -4.15
C ARG A 261 -20.05 -0.34 -2.93
N THR A 262 -20.50 0.69 -2.23
CA THR A 262 -19.88 1.18 -0.99
C THR A 262 -19.92 0.09 0.07
N VAL A 263 -21.09 -0.52 0.30
CA VAL A 263 -21.25 -1.62 1.26
C VAL A 263 -20.39 -2.82 0.88
N MET A 264 -20.42 -3.24 -0.40
CA MET A 264 -19.57 -4.31 -0.91
C MET A 264 -18.09 -4.04 -0.64
N LEU A 265 -17.59 -2.84 -0.98
CA LEU A 265 -16.19 -2.48 -0.80
C LEU A 265 -15.80 -2.39 0.68
N VAL A 266 -16.68 -1.88 1.56
CA VAL A 266 -16.42 -1.85 3.00
C VAL A 266 -16.26 -3.27 3.56
N ILE A 267 -17.19 -4.17 3.23
CA ILE A 267 -17.13 -5.58 3.66
C ILE A 267 -15.88 -6.25 3.06
N PHE A 268 -15.63 -6.03 1.78
CA PHE A 268 -14.44 -6.53 1.11
C PHE A 268 -13.15 -6.07 1.81
N GLN A 269 -13.02 -4.77 2.07
CA GLN A 269 -11.83 -4.20 2.72
C GLN A 269 -11.63 -4.74 4.13
N ALA A 270 -12.71 -4.93 4.87
CA ALA A 270 -12.63 -5.51 6.21
C ALA A 270 -12.17 -6.96 6.18
N LEU A 271 -12.65 -7.76 5.24
CA LEU A 271 -12.35 -9.20 5.18
C LEU A 271 -11.03 -9.52 4.49
N GLN A 272 -10.69 -8.82 3.40
CA GLN A 272 -9.48 -9.13 2.62
C GLN A 272 -8.19 -8.90 3.42
N THR A 273 -8.17 -7.93 4.33
CA THR A 273 -7.01 -7.68 5.19
C THR A 273 -6.74 -8.80 6.19
N ILE A 274 -7.78 -9.54 6.58
CA ILE A 274 -7.65 -10.74 7.41
C ILE A 274 -6.78 -11.77 6.67
N GLY A 275 -7.07 -12.04 5.39
CA GLY A 275 -6.26 -12.95 4.57
C GLY A 275 -4.85 -12.42 4.27
N PHE A 276 -4.75 -11.17 3.83
CA PHE A 276 -3.49 -10.58 3.38
C PHE A 276 -2.50 -10.34 4.53
N TYR A 277 -2.84 -9.46 5.48
CA TYR A 277 -1.95 -9.13 6.60
C TYR A 277 -1.90 -10.23 7.65
N GLY A 278 -2.95 -11.06 7.73
CA GLY A 278 -2.98 -12.22 8.62
C GLY A 278 -1.91 -13.26 8.29
N PHE A 279 -1.55 -13.41 7.02
CA PHE A 279 -0.40 -14.23 6.64
C PHE A 279 0.90 -13.43 6.68
N ALA A 280 0.96 -12.29 5.98
CA ALA A 280 2.19 -11.57 5.71
C ALA A 280 2.93 -11.11 6.98
N ASN A 281 2.20 -10.65 8.01
CA ASN A 281 2.79 -10.16 9.24
C ASN A 281 3.03 -11.23 10.32
N TRP A 282 2.54 -12.45 10.11
CA TRP A 282 2.57 -13.49 11.12
C TRP A 282 3.33 -14.75 10.69
N ALA A 283 3.72 -14.88 9.42
CA ALA A 283 4.34 -16.09 8.88
C ALA A 283 5.54 -16.59 9.70
N PRO A 284 6.55 -15.76 10.10
CA PRO A 284 7.63 -16.24 10.94
C PRO A 284 7.15 -16.70 12.33
N THR A 285 6.20 -15.98 12.93
CA THR A 285 5.61 -16.35 14.24
C THR A 285 4.86 -17.68 14.17
N PHE A 286 4.15 -17.96 13.08
CA PHE A 286 3.49 -19.26 12.90
C PHE A 286 4.48 -20.42 12.85
N LEU A 287 5.62 -20.23 12.20
CA LEU A 287 6.68 -21.24 12.14
C LEU A 287 7.33 -21.46 13.53
N LEU A 288 7.59 -20.38 14.28
CA LEU A 288 8.06 -20.50 15.67
C LEU A 288 7.08 -21.29 16.55
N LYS A 289 5.78 -21.03 16.42
CA LYS A 289 4.74 -21.75 17.19
C LYS A 289 4.64 -23.24 16.83
N ARG A 290 5.16 -23.64 15.68
CA ARG A 290 5.30 -25.04 15.27
C ARG A 290 6.62 -25.69 15.70
N GLY A 291 7.44 -24.98 16.48
CA GLY A 291 8.74 -25.48 16.94
C GLY A 291 9.88 -25.30 15.93
N VAL A 292 9.66 -24.58 14.82
CA VAL A 292 10.74 -24.23 13.89
C VAL A 292 11.64 -23.20 14.57
N SER A 293 12.97 -23.38 14.48
CA SER A 293 13.91 -22.41 15.05
C SER A 293 13.76 -21.03 14.40
N LEU A 294 14.15 -19.95 15.11
CA LEU A 294 14.09 -18.59 14.55
C LEU A 294 14.84 -18.49 13.22
N LEU A 295 16.03 -19.08 13.15
CA LEU A 295 16.89 -19.04 11.97
C LEU A 295 16.19 -19.65 10.75
N HIS A 296 15.66 -20.87 10.89
CA HIS A 296 14.92 -21.53 9.82
C HIS A 296 13.58 -20.83 9.50
N SER A 297 12.92 -20.26 10.52
CA SER A 297 11.70 -19.49 10.30
C SER A 297 11.96 -18.27 9.43
N LEU A 298 13.04 -17.52 9.69
CA LEU A 298 13.46 -16.39 8.88
C LEU A 298 13.91 -16.83 7.47
N GLU A 299 14.58 -17.98 7.37
CA GLU A 299 15.05 -18.54 6.09
C GLU A 299 13.86 -18.96 5.20
N TYR A 300 12.90 -19.71 5.73
CA TYR A 300 11.71 -20.11 4.98
C TYR A 300 10.88 -18.90 4.54
N THR A 301 10.70 -17.93 5.43
CA THR A 301 9.95 -16.72 5.08
C THR A 301 10.71 -15.82 4.11
N MET A 302 12.04 -15.82 4.12
CA MET A 302 12.86 -15.17 3.10
C MET A 302 12.62 -15.79 1.71
N LEU A 303 12.66 -17.14 1.61
CA LEU A 303 12.38 -17.84 0.34
C LEU A 303 10.94 -17.57 -0.15
N ILE A 304 9.97 -17.54 0.77
CA ILE A 304 8.58 -17.20 0.49
C ILE A 304 8.45 -15.76 -0.04
N ALA A 305 9.22 -14.83 0.52
CA ALA A 305 9.12 -13.41 0.19
C ALA A 305 9.66 -13.05 -1.22
N VAL A 306 10.55 -13.85 -1.78
CA VAL A 306 11.19 -13.58 -3.09
C VAL A 306 10.18 -13.41 -4.22
N VAL A 307 9.03 -14.09 -4.16
CA VAL A 307 8.01 -14.04 -5.22
C VAL A 307 7.08 -12.83 -5.11
N SER A 308 7.14 -12.04 -4.04
CA SER A 308 6.21 -10.92 -3.80
C SER A 308 6.17 -9.87 -4.93
N PRO A 309 7.26 -9.46 -5.60
CA PRO A 309 7.20 -8.50 -6.69
C PRO A 309 6.56 -9.07 -7.97
N ILE A 310 6.47 -10.40 -8.08
CA ILE A 310 5.90 -11.06 -9.26
C ILE A 310 4.38 -10.89 -9.32
N GLY A 311 3.72 -10.88 -8.15
CA GLY A 311 2.27 -10.74 -8.07
C GLY A 311 1.72 -9.50 -8.80
N PRO A 312 2.19 -8.28 -8.50
CA PRO A 312 1.78 -7.07 -9.23
C PRO A 312 2.09 -7.09 -10.72
N LEU A 313 3.17 -7.74 -11.15
CA LEU A 313 3.48 -7.92 -12.57
C LEU A 313 2.45 -8.82 -13.25
N LEU A 314 2.04 -9.90 -12.60
CA LEU A 314 0.94 -10.76 -13.10
C LEU A 314 -0.38 -10.00 -13.14
N ALA A 315 -0.68 -9.17 -12.15
CA ALA A 315 -1.87 -8.33 -12.17
C ALA A 315 -1.86 -7.36 -13.35
N ALA A 316 -0.74 -6.70 -13.62
CA ALA A 316 -0.59 -5.81 -14.76
C ALA A 316 -0.77 -6.56 -16.09
N TRP A 317 -0.25 -7.77 -16.22
CA TRP A 317 -0.36 -8.59 -17.43
C TRP A 317 -1.79 -9.12 -17.66
N THR A 318 -2.53 -9.43 -16.59
CA THR A 318 -3.88 -10.02 -16.66
C THR A 318 -4.99 -8.97 -16.67
N SER A 319 -4.73 -7.74 -16.22
CA SER A 319 -5.74 -6.70 -15.98
C SER A 319 -6.60 -6.37 -17.20
N ASP A 320 -6.02 -6.41 -18.41
CA ASP A 320 -6.73 -6.09 -19.65
C ASP A 320 -7.26 -7.35 -20.37
N ARG A 321 -6.86 -8.55 -19.93
CA ARG A 321 -7.18 -9.83 -20.56
C ARG A 321 -8.28 -10.61 -19.85
N MET A 322 -8.41 -10.40 -18.55
CA MET A 322 -9.34 -11.16 -17.70
C MET A 322 -10.33 -10.21 -17.03
N GLU A 323 -11.57 -10.67 -16.85
CA GLU A 323 -12.58 -9.93 -16.09
C GLU A 323 -12.13 -9.78 -14.63
N ARG A 324 -11.93 -8.54 -14.18
CA ARG A 324 -11.36 -8.21 -12.85
C ARG A 324 -12.15 -8.81 -11.70
N LYS A 325 -13.48 -8.80 -11.78
CA LYS A 325 -14.37 -9.44 -10.79
C LYS A 325 -14.01 -10.90 -10.58
N TRP A 326 -13.94 -11.69 -11.65
CA TRP A 326 -13.70 -13.13 -11.55
C TRP A 326 -12.24 -13.44 -11.22
N THR A 327 -11.29 -12.61 -11.65
CA THR A 327 -9.89 -12.71 -11.23
C THR A 327 -9.77 -12.57 -9.71
N ILE A 328 -10.46 -11.60 -9.10
CA ILE A 328 -10.47 -11.40 -7.64
C ILE A 328 -11.12 -12.61 -6.94
N VAL A 329 -12.23 -13.12 -7.44
CA VAL A 329 -12.92 -14.29 -6.86
C VAL A 329 -12.03 -15.52 -6.89
N VAL A 330 -11.41 -15.83 -8.03
CA VAL A 330 -10.52 -17.00 -8.17
C VAL A 330 -9.30 -16.87 -7.28
N LEU A 331 -8.66 -15.68 -7.25
CA LEU A 331 -7.50 -15.45 -6.41
C LEU A 331 -7.84 -15.52 -4.92
N ALA A 332 -9.03 -15.03 -4.50
CA ALA A 332 -9.48 -15.17 -3.11
C ALA A 332 -9.65 -16.64 -2.71
N LEU A 333 -10.25 -17.46 -3.58
CA LEU A 333 -10.38 -18.91 -3.34
C LEU A 333 -9.02 -19.63 -3.35
N LEU A 334 -8.10 -19.24 -4.24
CA LEU A 334 -6.73 -19.75 -4.24
C LEU A 334 -6.00 -19.40 -2.94
N VAL A 335 -6.11 -18.15 -2.46
CA VAL A 335 -5.52 -17.72 -1.18
C VAL A 335 -6.10 -18.56 -0.03
N ALA A 336 -7.42 -18.83 -0.02
CA ALA A 336 -8.05 -19.68 0.99
C ALA A 336 -7.47 -21.11 0.95
N GLY A 337 -7.42 -21.74 -0.22
CA GLY A 337 -6.94 -23.12 -0.37
C GLY A 337 -5.44 -23.26 -0.08
N LEU A 338 -4.60 -22.35 -0.61
CA LEU A 338 -3.16 -22.33 -0.36
C LEU A 338 -2.86 -22.01 1.12
N GLY A 339 -3.66 -21.14 1.75
CA GLY A 339 -3.58 -20.87 3.17
C GLY A 339 -3.83 -22.12 4.01
N LEU A 340 -4.87 -22.90 3.70
CA LEU A 340 -5.13 -24.17 4.36
C LEU A 340 -3.99 -25.18 4.14
N GLY A 341 -3.43 -25.21 2.92
CA GLY A 341 -2.25 -26.02 2.60
C GLY A 341 -1.05 -25.62 3.46
N PHE A 342 -0.73 -24.34 3.54
CA PHE A 342 0.33 -23.82 4.42
C PHE A 342 0.03 -24.13 5.89
N GLY A 343 -1.22 -23.90 6.33
CA GLY A 343 -1.67 -24.12 7.69
C GLY A 343 -1.51 -25.56 8.20
N ASN A 344 -1.56 -26.55 7.33
CA ASN A 344 -1.46 -27.97 7.66
C ASN A 344 -0.12 -28.62 7.26
N SER A 345 0.76 -27.89 6.53
CA SER A 345 2.04 -28.43 6.09
C SER A 345 3.07 -28.50 7.22
N ILE A 346 3.80 -29.60 7.31
CA ILE A 346 4.88 -29.83 8.27
C ILE A 346 6.24 -29.90 7.54
N ALA A 347 6.28 -30.53 6.38
CA ALA A 347 7.50 -30.69 5.61
C ALA A 347 8.04 -29.31 5.14
N PRO A 348 9.34 -29.02 5.32
CA PRO A 348 9.92 -27.72 4.94
C PRO A 348 9.64 -27.30 3.50
N ALA A 349 9.79 -28.22 2.54
CA ALA A 349 9.51 -27.96 1.13
C ALA A 349 8.04 -27.59 0.88
N ALA A 350 7.08 -28.24 1.56
CA ALA A 350 5.66 -27.94 1.46
C ALA A 350 5.35 -26.57 2.09
N VAL A 351 5.93 -26.25 3.24
CA VAL A 351 5.79 -24.92 3.90
C VAL A 351 6.27 -23.82 2.98
N VAL A 352 7.46 -23.94 2.39
CA VAL A 352 8.01 -22.95 1.45
C VAL A 352 7.17 -22.89 0.18
N GLY A 353 6.79 -24.05 -0.40
CA GLY A 353 6.01 -24.11 -1.62
C GLY A 353 4.62 -23.48 -1.48
N PHE A 354 3.83 -23.91 -0.49
CA PHE A 354 2.52 -23.30 -0.22
C PHE A 354 2.65 -21.84 0.17
N GLY A 355 3.66 -21.47 0.98
CA GLY A 355 3.91 -20.10 1.38
C GLY A 355 4.25 -19.19 0.19
N ALA A 356 5.08 -19.65 -0.74
CA ALA A 356 5.44 -18.90 -1.95
C ALA A 356 4.24 -18.72 -2.88
N LEU A 357 3.47 -19.78 -3.12
CA LEU A 357 2.25 -19.71 -3.94
C LEU A 357 1.19 -18.82 -3.28
N LEU A 358 1.02 -18.91 -1.96
CA LEU A 358 0.12 -18.05 -1.19
C LEU A 358 0.54 -16.58 -1.27
N THR A 359 1.84 -16.29 -1.15
CA THR A 359 2.40 -14.95 -1.32
C THR A 359 2.12 -14.44 -2.72
N LEU A 360 2.44 -15.21 -3.76
CA LEU A 360 2.19 -14.84 -5.13
C LEU A 360 0.70 -14.50 -5.38
N ALA A 361 -0.19 -15.38 -4.94
CA ALA A 361 -1.64 -15.18 -5.07
C ALA A 361 -2.12 -13.93 -4.32
N ASN A 362 -1.64 -13.69 -3.09
CA ASN A 362 -2.00 -12.52 -2.29
C ASN A 362 -1.57 -11.20 -2.93
N TYR A 363 -0.34 -11.11 -3.46
CA TYR A 363 0.15 -9.87 -4.07
C TYR A 363 -0.47 -9.63 -5.45
N TRP A 364 -0.78 -10.69 -6.20
CA TRP A 364 -1.58 -10.59 -7.42
C TRP A 364 -3.00 -10.13 -7.12
N PHE A 365 -3.66 -10.73 -6.14
CA PHE A 365 -4.98 -10.34 -5.63
C PHE A 365 -5.01 -8.86 -5.21
N SER A 366 -4.02 -8.42 -4.42
CA SER A 366 -3.92 -7.04 -3.96
C SER A 366 -3.85 -6.04 -5.12
N ALA A 367 -3.00 -6.29 -6.11
CA ALA A 367 -2.86 -5.40 -7.26
C ALA A 367 -4.10 -5.40 -8.17
N ALA A 368 -4.70 -6.56 -8.43
CA ALA A 368 -5.94 -6.68 -9.22
C ALA A 368 -7.11 -5.93 -8.54
N PHE A 369 -7.20 -6.04 -7.21
CA PHE A 369 -8.22 -5.36 -6.44
C PHE A 369 -8.05 -3.83 -6.45
N HIS A 370 -6.84 -3.29 -6.35
CA HIS A 370 -6.61 -1.84 -6.41
C HIS A 370 -7.09 -1.24 -7.73
N ALA A 371 -6.95 -1.96 -8.85
CA ALA A 371 -7.52 -1.55 -10.13
C ALA A 371 -9.05 -1.57 -10.10
N TYR A 372 -9.64 -2.66 -9.59
CA TYR A 372 -11.09 -2.85 -9.53
C TYR A 372 -11.81 -1.80 -8.68
N GLN A 373 -11.30 -1.50 -7.48
CA GLN A 373 -11.94 -0.51 -6.60
C GLN A 373 -11.99 0.90 -7.20
N ALA A 374 -10.98 1.26 -8.02
CA ALA A 374 -10.93 2.57 -8.66
C ALA A 374 -12.04 2.77 -9.71
N GLU A 375 -12.62 1.68 -10.22
CA GLU A 375 -13.70 1.67 -11.22
C GLU A 375 -15.10 1.68 -10.61
N MET A 376 -15.22 1.49 -9.30
CA MET A 376 -16.53 1.43 -8.62
C MET A 376 -17.25 2.77 -8.53
N PHE A 377 -16.52 3.87 -8.64
CA PHE A 377 -17.04 5.21 -8.46
C PHE A 377 -16.72 6.11 -9.66
N PRO A 378 -17.65 7.01 -10.05
CA PRO A 378 -17.39 8.00 -11.09
C PRO A 378 -16.27 8.96 -10.63
N THR A 379 -15.64 9.63 -11.58
CA THR A 379 -14.48 10.47 -11.35
C THR A 379 -14.69 11.50 -10.22
N ARG A 380 -15.90 12.09 -10.10
CA ARG A 380 -16.26 13.08 -9.08
C ARG A 380 -16.33 12.51 -7.65
N LEU A 381 -16.63 11.22 -7.48
CA LEU A 381 -16.76 10.52 -6.18
C LEU A 381 -15.59 9.58 -5.88
N ARG A 382 -14.72 9.30 -6.86
CA ARG A 382 -13.71 8.24 -6.77
C ARG A 382 -12.77 8.42 -5.59
N ALA A 383 -12.18 9.60 -5.42
CA ALA A 383 -11.24 9.86 -4.32
C ALA A 383 -11.91 9.66 -2.96
N THR A 384 -13.13 10.20 -2.80
CA THR A 384 -13.91 10.07 -1.55
C THR A 384 -14.34 8.63 -1.30
N GLY A 385 -14.87 7.94 -2.32
CA GLY A 385 -15.38 6.58 -2.19
C GLY A 385 -14.29 5.56 -1.96
N VAL A 386 -13.20 5.62 -2.73
CA VAL A 386 -12.04 4.73 -2.55
C VAL A 386 -11.36 5.03 -1.22
N GLY A 387 -11.11 6.29 -0.88
CA GLY A 387 -10.47 6.67 0.38
C GLY A 387 -11.28 6.22 1.60
N PHE A 388 -12.59 6.43 1.61
CA PHE A 388 -13.48 5.97 2.67
C PHE A 388 -13.47 4.44 2.79
N THR A 389 -13.69 3.73 1.70
CA THR A 389 -13.75 2.26 1.74
C THR A 389 -12.39 1.65 2.11
N TYR A 390 -11.29 2.22 1.61
CA TYR A 390 -9.94 1.75 1.91
C TYR A 390 -9.51 1.97 3.37
N SER A 391 -10.01 3.01 4.04
CA SER A 391 -9.70 3.25 5.46
C SER A 391 -10.12 2.08 6.36
N TRP A 392 -11.20 1.38 6.01
CA TRP A 392 -11.66 0.18 6.71
C TRP A 392 -10.63 -0.96 6.69
N SER A 393 -9.77 -1.02 5.67
CA SER A 393 -8.70 -2.02 5.60
C SER A 393 -7.69 -1.84 6.74
N ARG A 394 -7.35 -0.61 7.09
CA ARG A 394 -6.38 -0.32 8.16
C ARG A 394 -6.95 -0.64 9.54
N LEU A 395 -8.20 -0.25 9.75
CA LEU A 395 -8.91 -0.57 10.99
C LEU A 395 -9.08 -2.09 11.16
N SER A 396 -9.50 -2.77 10.10
CA SER A 396 -9.62 -4.24 10.10
C SER A 396 -8.27 -4.94 10.33
N ALA A 397 -7.17 -4.45 9.75
CA ALA A 397 -5.85 -5.03 9.97
C ALA A 397 -5.40 -4.95 11.44
N ALA A 398 -5.75 -3.84 12.14
CA ALA A 398 -5.52 -3.73 13.58
C ALA A 398 -6.30 -4.80 14.37
N PHE A 399 -7.60 -4.93 14.11
CA PHE A 399 -8.44 -5.97 14.74
C PHE A 399 -8.01 -7.39 14.35
N THR A 400 -7.62 -7.60 13.10
CA THR A 400 -7.10 -8.90 12.62
C THR A 400 -5.92 -9.36 13.47
N SER A 401 -5.00 -8.46 13.81
CA SER A 401 -3.85 -8.84 14.64
C SER A 401 -4.29 -9.33 16.01
N ILE A 402 -5.26 -8.66 16.64
CA ILE A 402 -5.83 -9.07 17.93
C ILE A 402 -6.55 -10.42 17.79
N LEU A 403 -7.33 -10.59 16.73
CA LEU A 403 -8.08 -11.82 16.46
C LEU A 403 -7.13 -13.02 16.24
N ILE A 404 -6.05 -12.83 15.46
CA ILE A 404 -5.04 -13.88 15.25
C ILE A 404 -4.37 -14.27 16.57
N GLY A 405 -3.98 -13.28 17.39
CA GLY A 405 -3.40 -13.56 18.71
C GLY A 405 -4.32 -14.39 19.61
N ALA A 406 -5.63 -14.12 19.58
CA ALA A 406 -6.63 -14.87 20.33
C ALA A 406 -6.85 -16.29 19.77
N VAL A 407 -6.89 -16.45 18.44
CA VAL A 407 -7.13 -17.75 17.80
C VAL A 407 -5.89 -18.64 17.79
N LEU A 408 -4.69 -18.05 17.79
CA LEU A 408 -3.42 -18.79 17.71
C LEU A 408 -3.18 -19.72 18.90
N VAL A 409 -3.84 -19.49 20.03
CA VAL A 409 -3.80 -20.41 21.19
C VAL A 409 -4.39 -21.80 20.86
N HIS A 410 -5.27 -21.87 19.84
CA HIS A 410 -5.86 -23.13 19.36
C HIS A 410 -5.03 -23.76 18.22
N GLY A 411 -3.88 -23.20 17.90
CA GLY A 411 -2.95 -23.70 16.90
C GLY A 411 -3.00 -22.96 15.55
N VAL A 412 -1.91 -23.13 14.79
CA VAL A 412 -1.76 -22.49 13.47
C VAL A 412 -2.81 -22.96 12.45
N PRO A 413 -3.20 -24.24 12.36
CA PRO A 413 -4.26 -24.67 11.43
C PRO A 413 -5.58 -23.92 11.64
N THR A 414 -5.97 -23.66 12.90
CA THR A 414 -7.21 -22.92 13.23
C THR A 414 -7.16 -21.48 12.73
N VAL A 415 -6.00 -20.82 12.83
CA VAL A 415 -5.81 -19.48 12.25
C VAL A 415 -6.03 -19.52 10.74
N PHE A 416 -5.42 -20.48 10.04
CA PHE A 416 -5.58 -20.58 8.58
C PHE A 416 -6.98 -20.97 8.14
N ALA A 417 -7.71 -21.75 8.95
CA ALA A 417 -9.14 -21.99 8.72
C ALA A 417 -9.95 -20.67 8.81
N MET A 418 -9.67 -19.85 9.82
CA MET A 418 -10.29 -18.51 9.93
C MET A 418 -9.94 -17.61 8.75
N LEU A 419 -8.67 -17.56 8.32
CA LEU A 419 -8.25 -16.79 7.14
C LEU A 419 -8.96 -17.29 5.87
N ALA A 420 -9.09 -18.61 5.71
CA ALA A 420 -9.78 -19.21 4.58
C ALA A 420 -11.26 -18.83 4.54
N VAL A 421 -11.96 -18.88 5.68
CA VAL A 421 -13.36 -18.43 5.79
C VAL A 421 -13.48 -16.96 5.37
N ALA A 422 -12.60 -16.08 5.84
CA ALA A 422 -12.62 -14.68 5.46
C ALA A 422 -12.45 -14.51 3.94
N MET A 423 -11.53 -15.25 3.30
CA MET A 423 -11.29 -15.16 1.87
C MET A 423 -12.43 -15.78 1.03
N ILE A 424 -13.09 -16.82 1.51
CA ILE A 424 -14.30 -17.36 0.88
C ILE A 424 -15.44 -16.34 0.95
N LEU A 425 -15.60 -15.65 2.08
CA LEU A 425 -16.58 -14.57 2.21
C LEU A 425 -16.26 -13.40 1.25
N VAL A 426 -14.99 -13.04 1.08
CA VAL A 426 -14.54 -12.07 0.05
C VAL A 426 -14.98 -12.52 -1.34
N ALA A 427 -14.68 -13.77 -1.71
CA ALA A 427 -15.07 -14.33 -3.01
C ALA A 427 -16.60 -14.29 -3.22
N THR A 428 -17.36 -14.62 -2.17
CA THR A 428 -18.82 -14.59 -2.20
C THR A 428 -19.36 -13.16 -2.38
N VAL A 429 -18.88 -12.21 -1.56
CA VAL A 429 -19.33 -10.80 -1.61
C VAL A 429 -19.03 -10.17 -2.96
N VAL A 430 -17.80 -10.33 -3.48
CA VAL A 430 -17.45 -9.81 -4.81
C VAL A 430 -18.20 -10.57 -5.91
N GLY A 431 -18.32 -11.88 -5.79
CA GLY A 431 -19.02 -12.73 -6.75
C GLY A 431 -20.52 -12.38 -6.91
N VAL A 432 -21.19 -12.08 -5.79
CA VAL A 432 -22.63 -11.75 -5.78
C VAL A 432 -22.87 -10.27 -6.06
N MET A 433 -22.20 -9.37 -5.34
CA MET A 433 -22.49 -7.93 -5.36
C MET A 433 -21.63 -7.14 -6.34
N GLY A 434 -20.46 -7.65 -6.73
CA GLY A 434 -19.51 -6.92 -7.58
C GLY A 434 -20.02 -6.80 -9.02
N PRO A 435 -19.97 -5.61 -9.66
CA PRO A 435 -20.26 -5.46 -11.07
C PRO A 435 -19.09 -5.99 -11.93
N ARG A 436 -19.37 -6.30 -13.20
CA ARG A 436 -18.34 -6.53 -14.22
C ARG A 436 -17.83 -5.17 -14.69
N THR A 437 -16.53 -5.05 -14.91
CA THR A 437 -15.92 -3.76 -15.25
C THR A 437 -15.06 -3.79 -16.50
N ASN A 438 -14.65 -4.97 -16.97
CA ASN A 438 -13.76 -5.08 -18.11
C ASN A 438 -14.47 -4.71 -19.42
N GLY A 439 -13.86 -3.81 -20.20
CA GLY A 439 -14.39 -3.37 -21.49
C GLY A 439 -15.56 -2.38 -21.42
N LEU A 440 -15.97 -1.95 -20.22
CA LEU A 440 -17.01 -0.94 -20.03
C LEU A 440 -16.41 0.45 -19.81
N VAL A 441 -17.05 1.48 -20.35
CA VAL A 441 -16.70 2.86 -20.07
C VAL A 441 -17.13 3.20 -18.63
N LEU A 442 -16.33 4.01 -17.93
CA LEU A 442 -16.57 4.35 -16.51
C LEU A 442 -17.97 4.93 -16.26
N GLU A 443 -18.51 5.65 -17.23
CA GLU A 443 -19.85 6.22 -17.20
C GLU A 443 -20.96 5.15 -17.27
N GLU A 444 -20.69 4.03 -17.94
CA GLU A 444 -21.64 2.88 -18.00
C GLU A 444 -21.61 2.06 -16.71
N ILE A 445 -20.42 1.91 -16.10
CA ILE A 445 -20.29 1.25 -14.80
C ILE A 445 -20.96 2.08 -13.70
N SER A 446 -20.97 3.41 -13.83
CA SER A 446 -21.46 4.33 -12.80
C SER A 446 -22.96 4.64 -12.87
N ARG A 447 -23.67 4.12 -13.85
CA ARG A 447 -25.15 4.15 -13.96
C ARG A 447 -25.82 2.98 -13.19
#